data_d3852fb1513058d78a658cbe993a3e38
#
_entry.id   d3852fb1513058d78a658cbe993a3e38
#
_cell.length_a   1.000
_cell.length_b   1.000
_cell.length_c   1.000
_cell.angle_alpha   90.00
_cell.angle_beta   90.00
_cell.angle_gamma   90.00
#
_symmetry.space_group_name_H-M   'P 1'
#
loop_
_entity.id
_entity.type
_entity.pdbx_description
1 polymer ?
#
loop_
_entity_poly.entity_id
_entity_poly.type
_entity_poly.pdbx_seq_one_letter_code
_entity_poly.pdbx_strand_id
1 'polypeptide(L)'
;MRQSYKLIFERSREGRRAYDLPALDVPAANCAIPENMRAESKLDLPELGEVDLVRHYTNLSRRNFGVDNGFYPLGSCTMKYNPKINEEVAQLFNDVHPLLDADMCQGSLRLMYDMEKCLCEICGMDAFTLQPAAGAHGELTGLMHIRAYHEHRGDTARTTIIVPDAAHGTNPASAVMCGFKVKEIKSAPDGGVDLDALRAAVGPDTAGLMLTNPNTVGIFDKNILEITKIVHDAGGLCYYDGANLNAVMGVVRPGDMGFDCIHSNLHKTFATPHGGG
;
A
#
# COMPACT_ATOMS: atom_id res chain seq x y z
N MET A 1 10.39 23.95 28.57
CA MET A 1 11.75 23.68 28.05
C MET A 1 11.79 22.26 27.53
N ARG A 2 12.18 22.02 26.28
CA ARG A 2 12.43 20.66 25.79
C ARG A 2 13.66 20.11 26.50
N GLN A 3 13.46 19.09 27.32
CA GLN A 3 14.55 18.41 28.01
C GLN A 3 15.47 17.76 26.96
N SER A 4 16.72 18.18 26.89
CA SER A 4 17.72 17.57 26.02
C SER A 4 18.08 16.19 26.60
N TYR A 5 17.85 15.14 25.83
CA TYR A 5 18.27 13.79 26.20
C TYR A 5 19.60 13.47 25.51
N LYS A 6 20.55 12.97 26.28
CA LYS A 6 21.82 12.46 25.74
C LYS A 6 21.53 11.25 24.82
N LEU A 7 22.23 11.21 23.71
CA LEU A 7 22.23 10.05 22.83
C LEU A 7 22.92 8.84 23.49
N ILE A 8 22.64 7.66 23.00
CA ILE A 8 23.26 6.43 23.54
C ILE A 8 24.80 6.48 23.43
N PHE A 9 25.33 7.06 22.34
CA PHE A 9 26.77 7.27 22.16
C PHE A 9 27.38 8.20 23.22
N GLU A 10 26.63 9.22 23.66
CA GLU A 10 27.08 10.13 24.74
C GLU A 10 26.98 9.51 26.14
N ARG A 11 26.29 8.35 26.25
CA ARG A 11 26.16 7.57 27.49
C ARG A 11 27.08 6.38 27.54
N SER A 12 27.71 6.04 26.43
CA SER A 12 28.64 4.91 26.32
C SER A 12 29.76 5.04 27.35
N ARG A 13 30.11 3.93 27.97
CA ARG A 13 31.27 3.81 28.85
C ARG A 13 31.94 2.48 28.59
N GLU A 14 33.23 2.53 28.33
CA GLU A 14 34.05 1.33 28.07
C GLU A 14 33.86 0.26 29.13
N GLY A 15 33.70 -0.99 28.69
CA GLY A 15 33.50 -2.16 29.52
C GLY A 15 32.07 -2.39 30.03
N ARG A 16 31.11 -1.47 29.76
CA ARG A 16 29.70 -1.72 30.09
C ARG A 16 29.02 -2.62 29.10
N ARG A 17 28.27 -3.60 29.61
CA ARG A 17 27.48 -4.56 28.81
C ARG A 17 26.06 -4.65 29.35
N ALA A 18 25.10 -4.91 28.47
CA ALA A 18 23.72 -5.17 28.86
C ALA A 18 23.54 -6.59 29.37
N TYR A 19 24.22 -7.53 28.75
CA TYR A 19 24.24 -8.94 29.13
C TYR A 19 25.51 -9.61 28.58
N ASP A 20 25.83 -10.76 29.07
CA ASP A 20 26.89 -11.64 28.55
C ASP A 20 26.25 -12.87 27.92
N LEU A 21 26.78 -13.28 26.77
CA LEU A 21 26.39 -14.57 26.18
C LEU A 21 26.96 -15.73 27.01
N PRO A 22 26.26 -16.86 27.12
CA PRO A 22 26.81 -18.04 27.73
C PRO A 22 28.08 -18.50 26.99
N ALA A 23 28.97 -19.19 27.71
CA ALA A 23 30.12 -19.79 27.07
C ALA A 23 29.70 -20.80 26.00
N LEU A 24 30.45 -20.85 24.90
CA LEU A 24 30.22 -21.87 23.89
C LEU A 24 30.40 -23.26 24.45
N ASP A 25 29.44 -24.12 24.23
CA ASP A 25 29.48 -25.56 24.57
C ASP A 25 29.97 -26.44 23.40
N VAL A 26 30.34 -25.80 22.30
CA VAL A 26 30.91 -26.39 21.09
C VAL A 26 32.26 -25.75 20.75
N PRO A 27 33.14 -26.44 20.01
CA PRO A 27 34.39 -25.85 19.55
C PRO A 27 34.12 -24.57 18.72
N ALA A 28 34.90 -23.52 18.95
CA ALA A 28 34.81 -22.30 18.17
C ALA A 28 35.02 -22.59 16.67
N ALA A 29 34.07 -22.22 15.86
CA ALA A 29 34.20 -22.35 14.40
C ALA A 29 35.31 -21.42 13.89
N ASN A 30 36.24 -21.97 13.13
CA ASN A 30 37.24 -21.18 12.43
C ASN A 30 36.55 -20.56 11.20
N CYS A 31 35.97 -19.37 11.35
CA CYS A 31 35.38 -18.65 10.23
C CYS A 31 36.49 -18.10 9.34
N ALA A 32 36.77 -18.78 8.24
CA ALA A 32 37.78 -18.36 7.25
C ALA A 32 37.29 -17.21 6.39
N ILE A 33 36.97 -16.05 7.01
CA ILE A 33 36.76 -14.82 6.22
C ILE A 33 38.11 -14.39 5.68
N PRO A 34 38.29 -14.26 4.35
CA PRO A 34 39.52 -13.76 3.76
C PRO A 34 39.92 -12.40 4.37
N GLU A 35 41.22 -12.21 4.57
CA GLU A 35 41.72 -11.02 5.26
C GLU A 35 41.32 -9.70 4.61
N ASN A 36 41.26 -9.70 3.27
CA ASN A 36 40.79 -8.56 2.46
C ASN A 36 39.27 -8.28 2.56
N MET A 37 38.50 -9.16 3.19
CA MET A 37 37.06 -9.00 3.46
C MET A 37 36.77 -8.69 4.93
N ARG A 38 37.78 -8.62 5.77
CA ARG A 38 37.62 -8.27 7.19
C ARG A 38 37.56 -6.76 7.35
N ALA A 39 36.69 -6.30 8.25
CA ALA A 39 36.71 -4.89 8.64
C ALA A 39 38.05 -4.52 9.27
N GLU A 40 38.66 -3.45 8.82
CA GLU A 40 39.96 -2.98 9.32
C GLU A 40 39.86 -2.41 10.74
N SER A 41 38.68 -1.97 11.15
CA SER A 41 38.44 -1.38 12.47
C SER A 41 37.31 -2.07 13.21
N LYS A 42 37.40 -2.09 14.54
CA LYS A 42 36.28 -2.47 15.41
C LYS A 42 35.13 -1.47 15.22
N LEU A 43 33.89 -1.98 15.16
CA LEU A 43 32.71 -1.13 15.13
C LEU A 43 32.64 -0.29 16.40
N ASP A 44 32.44 1.01 16.24
CA ASP A 44 32.23 1.94 17.35
C ASP A 44 30.77 1.89 17.82
N LEU A 45 30.41 0.78 18.49
CA LEU A 45 29.10 0.58 19.08
C LEU A 45 29.12 1.07 20.54
N PRO A 46 28.00 1.67 21.01
CA PRO A 46 27.93 2.16 22.38
C PRO A 46 27.90 1.01 23.39
N GLU A 47 28.73 1.13 24.43
CA GLU A 47 28.81 0.20 25.53
C GLU A 47 27.94 0.68 26.69
N LEU A 48 26.82 0.00 26.96
CA LEU A 48 25.77 0.40 27.91
C LEU A 48 25.30 -0.77 28.77
N GLY A 49 24.85 -0.48 29.97
CA GLY A 49 24.06 -1.41 30.75
C GLY A 49 22.61 -1.49 30.24
N GLU A 50 21.93 -2.62 30.49
CA GLU A 50 20.54 -2.85 30.07
C GLU A 50 19.60 -1.70 30.52
N VAL A 51 19.73 -1.28 31.76
CA VAL A 51 18.88 -0.21 32.34
C VAL A 51 19.00 1.11 31.55
N ASP A 52 20.24 1.50 31.18
CA ASP A 52 20.47 2.72 30.41
C ASP A 52 19.90 2.59 29.00
N LEU A 53 20.03 1.43 28.38
CA LEU A 53 19.53 1.12 27.04
C LEU A 53 17.98 1.16 27.02
N VAL A 54 17.34 0.41 27.91
CA VAL A 54 15.87 0.37 27.99
C VAL A 54 15.27 1.75 28.29
N ARG A 55 15.85 2.47 29.25
CA ARG A 55 15.40 3.83 29.58
C ARG A 55 15.57 4.81 28.43
N HIS A 56 16.67 4.69 27.65
CA HIS A 56 16.89 5.53 26.49
C HIS A 56 15.78 5.34 25.46
N TYR A 57 15.53 4.12 25.01
CA TYR A 57 14.51 3.84 24.00
C TYR A 57 13.10 4.06 24.50
N THR A 58 12.79 3.78 25.75
CA THR A 58 11.50 4.12 26.36
C THR A 58 11.26 5.65 26.35
N ASN A 59 12.28 6.44 26.67
CA ASN A 59 12.16 7.89 26.61
C ASN A 59 12.04 8.42 25.19
N LEU A 60 12.68 7.81 24.20
CA LEU A 60 12.52 8.15 22.80
C LEU A 60 11.11 7.81 22.30
N SER A 61 10.60 6.62 22.63
CA SER A 61 9.25 6.18 22.23
C SER A 61 8.15 7.14 22.73
N ARG A 62 8.31 7.65 23.95
CA ARG A 62 7.38 8.65 24.54
C ARG A 62 7.38 10.00 23.83
N ARG A 63 8.36 10.28 22.99
CA ARG A 63 8.44 11.53 22.20
C ARG A 63 7.76 11.40 20.85
N ASN A 64 7.44 10.18 20.44
CA ASN A 64 6.68 9.90 19.24
C ASN A 64 5.19 9.88 19.56
N PHE A 65 4.42 10.42 18.62
CA PHE A 65 2.97 10.30 18.67
C PHE A 65 2.58 9.08 17.82
N GLY A 66 1.75 8.22 18.38
CA GLY A 66 1.31 6.99 17.73
C GLY A 66 -0.21 6.82 17.81
N VAL A 67 -0.74 5.84 17.12
CA VAL A 67 -2.18 5.56 17.07
C VAL A 67 -2.76 5.19 18.43
N ASP A 68 -1.96 4.69 19.36
CA ASP A 68 -2.37 4.40 20.73
C ASP A 68 -2.50 5.67 21.61
N ASN A 69 -1.92 6.79 21.19
CA ASN A 69 -1.99 8.06 21.89
C ASN A 69 -3.18 8.93 21.45
N GLY A 70 -3.77 8.63 20.28
CA GLY A 70 -4.89 9.38 19.73
C GLY A 70 -4.94 9.33 18.21
N PHE A 71 -5.67 10.26 17.62
CA PHE A 71 -5.72 10.39 16.17
C PHE A 71 -4.34 10.58 15.58
N TYR A 72 -4.00 9.74 14.59
CA TYR A 72 -2.71 9.75 13.92
C TYR A 72 -2.87 10.05 12.42
N PRO A 73 -3.00 11.34 12.05
CA PRO A 73 -3.11 11.73 10.65
C PRO A 73 -1.75 11.62 9.94
N LEU A 74 -1.75 11.00 8.76
CA LEU A 74 -0.64 11.02 7.83
C LEU A 74 -1.04 11.77 6.57
N GLY A 75 -0.05 12.22 5.78
CA GLY A 75 -0.32 12.97 4.55
C GLY A 75 -1.18 12.23 3.52
N SER A 76 -1.09 10.92 3.46
CA SER A 76 -1.84 10.08 2.51
C SER A 76 -3.07 9.38 3.14
N CYS A 77 -3.20 9.34 4.45
CA CYS A 77 -4.31 8.68 5.15
C CYS A 77 -4.32 8.98 6.65
N THR A 78 -5.46 8.76 7.30
CA THR A 78 -5.54 8.67 8.76
C THR A 78 -5.31 7.24 9.19
N MET A 79 -4.30 7.00 10.03
CA MET A 79 -4.03 5.66 10.54
C MET A 79 -5.09 5.27 11.57
N LYS A 80 -5.63 4.05 11.42
CA LYS A 80 -6.66 3.51 12.32
C LYS A 80 -6.00 2.85 13.52
N TYR A 81 -6.72 2.85 14.64
CA TYR A 81 -6.34 2.03 15.77
C TYR A 81 -6.32 0.55 15.34
N ASN A 82 -5.21 -0.13 15.62
CA ASN A 82 -5.12 -1.58 15.38
C ASN A 82 -5.48 -2.34 16.66
N PRO A 83 -6.60 -3.07 16.71
CA PRO A 83 -6.96 -3.87 17.88
C PRO A 83 -5.81 -4.81 18.26
N LYS A 84 -5.46 -4.87 19.54
CA LYS A 84 -4.29 -5.64 20.00
C LYS A 84 -4.39 -7.13 19.69
N ILE A 85 -5.61 -7.66 19.62
CA ILE A 85 -5.85 -9.05 19.21
C ILE A 85 -5.31 -9.36 17.82
N ASN A 86 -5.28 -8.37 16.92
CA ASN A 86 -4.74 -8.56 15.57
C ASN A 86 -3.25 -8.93 15.60
N GLU A 87 -2.48 -8.35 16.52
CA GLU A 87 -1.06 -8.68 16.69
C GLU A 87 -0.85 -10.12 17.17
N GLU A 88 -1.68 -10.58 18.10
CA GLU A 88 -1.63 -11.95 18.63
C GLU A 88 -2.04 -12.96 17.55
N VAL A 89 -3.14 -12.70 16.85
CA VAL A 89 -3.64 -13.58 15.78
C VAL A 89 -2.68 -13.62 14.60
N ALA A 90 -2.08 -12.50 14.21
CA ALA A 90 -1.11 -12.46 13.10
C ALA A 90 0.08 -13.41 13.35
N GLN A 91 0.51 -13.59 14.60
CA GLN A 91 1.61 -14.48 14.93
C GLN A 91 1.33 -15.96 14.60
N LEU A 92 0.05 -16.37 14.59
CA LEU A 92 -0.36 -17.73 14.22
C LEU A 92 -0.03 -18.08 12.76
N PHE A 93 0.22 -17.09 11.92
CA PHE A 93 0.49 -17.24 10.49
C PHE A 93 1.96 -16.98 10.11
N ASN A 94 2.85 -16.77 11.09
CA ASN A 94 4.26 -16.44 10.83
C ASN A 94 5.07 -17.62 10.29
N ASP A 95 4.66 -18.86 10.57
CA ASP A 95 5.40 -20.08 10.20
C ASP A 95 5.01 -20.62 8.81
N VAL A 96 4.39 -19.79 7.98
CA VAL A 96 3.99 -20.16 6.62
C VAL A 96 5.08 -19.77 5.64
N HIS A 97 5.71 -20.76 5.01
CA HIS A 97 6.69 -20.53 3.94
C HIS A 97 5.99 -20.49 2.57
N PRO A 98 6.40 -19.59 1.62
CA PRO A 98 5.75 -19.48 0.31
C PRO A 98 5.79 -20.75 -0.56
N LEU A 99 6.72 -21.67 -0.27
CA LEU A 99 6.86 -22.95 -0.99
C LEU A 99 6.26 -24.15 -0.23
N LEU A 100 5.45 -23.91 0.82
CA LEU A 100 4.69 -24.99 1.44
C LEU A 100 3.64 -25.54 0.50
N ASP A 101 3.45 -26.86 0.55
CA ASP A 101 2.33 -27.49 -0.17
C ASP A 101 0.99 -26.93 0.33
N ALA A 102 0.04 -26.83 -0.56
CA ALA A 102 -1.27 -26.26 -0.27
C ALA A 102 -1.97 -26.97 0.92
N ASP A 103 -1.81 -28.28 1.07
CA ASP A 103 -2.37 -29.06 2.17
C ASP A 103 -1.85 -28.64 3.54
N MET A 104 -0.65 -28.03 3.60
CA MET A 104 -0.02 -27.58 4.84
C MET A 104 -0.40 -26.15 5.23
N CYS A 105 -1.04 -25.38 4.36
CA CYS A 105 -1.37 -23.97 4.57
C CYS A 105 -2.86 -23.64 4.34
N GLN A 106 -3.76 -24.61 4.51
CA GLN A 106 -5.19 -24.44 4.27
C GLN A 106 -5.83 -23.33 5.11
N GLY A 107 -5.36 -23.10 6.34
CA GLY A 107 -5.83 -22.00 7.19
C GLY A 107 -5.53 -20.62 6.59
N SER A 108 -4.33 -20.42 6.06
CA SER A 108 -3.92 -19.18 5.38
C SER A 108 -4.71 -18.97 4.09
N LEU A 109 -4.87 -20.02 3.28
CA LEU A 109 -5.67 -19.98 2.04
C LEU A 109 -7.13 -19.64 2.33
N ARG A 110 -7.72 -20.22 3.39
CA ARG A 110 -9.08 -19.92 3.82
C ARG A 110 -9.23 -18.47 4.26
N LEU A 111 -8.26 -17.94 5.03
CA LEU A 111 -8.25 -16.54 5.44
C LEU A 111 -8.23 -15.60 4.22
N MET A 112 -7.38 -15.89 3.23
CA MET A 112 -7.30 -15.11 2.00
C MET A 112 -8.59 -15.19 1.19
N TYR A 113 -9.19 -16.36 1.06
CA TYR A 113 -10.48 -16.55 0.39
C TYR A 113 -11.60 -15.75 1.05
N ASP A 114 -11.72 -15.84 2.38
CA ASP A 114 -12.75 -15.12 3.11
C ASP A 114 -12.53 -13.59 3.02
N MET A 115 -11.28 -13.11 3.03
CA MET A 115 -10.94 -11.70 2.79
C MET A 115 -11.35 -11.26 1.39
N GLU A 116 -11.06 -12.05 0.36
CA GLU A 116 -11.51 -11.78 -1.01
C GLU A 116 -13.02 -11.57 -1.07
N LYS A 117 -13.80 -12.48 -0.47
CA LYS A 117 -15.27 -12.35 -0.45
C LYS A 117 -15.74 -11.08 0.26
N CYS A 118 -15.11 -10.74 1.38
CA CYS A 118 -15.42 -9.49 2.08
C CYS A 118 -15.12 -8.25 1.20
N LEU A 119 -13.99 -8.23 0.52
CA LEU A 119 -13.61 -7.12 -0.36
C LEU A 119 -14.54 -7.02 -1.58
N CYS A 120 -14.93 -8.14 -2.17
CA CYS A 120 -15.92 -8.18 -3.24
C CYS A 120 -17.24 -7.51 -2.82
N GLU A 121 -17.77 -7.87 -1.64
CA GLU A 121 -19.01 -7.28 -1.12
C GLU A 121 -18.86 -5.80 -0.81
N ILE A 122 -17.78 -5.41 -0.14
CA ILE A 122 -17.52 -4.00 0.24
C ILE A 122 -17.40 -3.09 -1.00
N CYS A 123 -16.77 -3.59 -2.07
CA CYS A 123 -16.47 -2.80 -3.25
C CYS A 123 -17.47 -2.99 -4.40
N GLY A 124 -18.35 -4.00 -4.32
CA GLY A 124 -19.26 -4.35 -5.42
C GLY A 124 -18.53 -4.93 -6.64
N MET A 125 -17.48 -5.73 -6.41
CA MET A 125 -16.66 -6.33 -7.46
C MET A 125 -16.82 -7.87 -7.43
N ASP A 126 -16.56 -8.52 -8.56
CA ASP A 126 -16.73 -9.97 -8.69
C ASP A 126 -15.58 -10.78 -8.09
N ALA A 127 -14.36 -10.23 -8.12
CA ALA A 127 -13.16 -10.90 -7.63
C ALA A 127 -12.10 -9.90 -7.12
N PHE A 128 -11.25 -10.35 -6.21
CA PHE A 128 -10.07 -9.63 -5.74
C PHE A 128 -8.83 -10.52 -5.75
N THR A 129 -7.67 -9.93 -6.00
CA THR A 129 -6.38 -10.56 -5.73
C THR A 129 -5.69 -9.86 -4.57
N LEU A 130 -5.03 -10.65 -3.71
CA LEU A 130 -4.25 -10.16 -2.59
C LEU A 130 -2.74 -10.18 -2.88
N GLN A 131 -2.35 -10.41 -4.14
CA GLN A 131 -0.94 -10.51 -4.55
C GLN A 131 -0.17 -9.18 -4.57
N PRO A 132 -0.77 -8.02 -4.97
CA PRO A 132 -0.05 -6.76 -4.97
C PRO A 132 0.48 -6.39 -3.59
N ALA A 133 1.78 -6.10 -3.49
CA ALA A 133 2.44 -5.82 -2.21
C ALA A 133 2.27 -4.36 -1.74
N ALA A 134 1.82 -3.46 -2.61
CA ALA A 134 1.62 -2.04 -2.31
C ALA A 134 0.60 -1.42 -3.27
N GLY A 135 0.12 -0.18 -2.96
CA GLY A 135 -0.83 0.54 -3.80
C GLY A 135 -0.38 0.70 -5.24
N ALA A 136 0.87 1.11 -5.46
CA ALA A 136 1.44 1.22 -6.81
C ALA A 136 1.46 -0.12 -7.57
N HIS A 137 1.67 -1.24 -6.87
CA HIS A 137 1.56 -2.57 -7.49
C HIS A 137 0.10 -2.92 -7.80
N GLY A 138 -0.86 -2.46 -6.99
CA GLY A 138 -2.29 -2.58 -7.28
C GLY A 138 -2.67 -1.81 -8.54
N GLU A 139 -2.18 -0.57 -8.69
CA GLU A 139 -2.38 0.23 -9.91
C GLU A 139 -1.81 -0.49 -11.14
N LEU A 140 -0.55 -0.93 -11.05
CA LEU A 140 0.11 -1.67 -12.13
C LEU A 140 -0.68 -2.93 -12.52
N THR A 141 -1.10 -3.73 -11.53
CA THR A 141 -1.86 -4.96 -11.73
C THR A 141 -3.18 -4.68 -12.45
N GLY A 142 -3.95 -3.67 -12.00
CA GLY A 142 -5.20 -3.30 -12.63
C GLY A 142 -5.05 -2.83 -14.07
N LEU A 143 -4.01 -2.04 -14.35
CA LEU A 143 -3.72 -1.61 -15.72
C LEU A 143 -3.23 -2.77 -16.61
N MET A 144 -2.49 -3.73 -16.04
CA MET A 144 -2.15 -4.98 -16.75
C MET A 144 -3.41 -5.79 -17.09
N HIS A 145 -4.42 -5.83 -16.21
CA HIS A 145 -5.70 -6.48 -16.51
C HIS A 145 -6.43 -5.76 -17.64
N ILE A 146 -6.50 -4.43 -17.64
CA ILE A 146 -7.09 -3.64 -18.73
C ILE A 146 -6.39 -3.94 -20.05
N ARG A 147 -5.06 -3.97 -20.03
CA ARG A 147 -4.27 -4.31 -21.22
C ARG A 147 -4.56 -5.71 -21.72
N ALA A 148 -4.50 -6.71 -20.84
CA ALA A 148 -4.77 -8.11 -21.17
C ALA A 148 -6.19 -8.31 -21.69
N TYR A 149 -7.18 -7.58 -21.15
CA TYR A 149 -8.55 -7.60 -21.63
C TYR A 149 -8.65 -7.18 -23.10
N HIS A 150 -8.02 -6.06 -23.47
CA HIS A 150 -8.05 -5.58 -24.85
C HIS A 150 -7.24 -6.50 -25.80
N GLU A 151 -6.07 -6.96 -25.38
CA GLU A 151 -5.23 -7.89 -26.15
C GLU A 151 -5.96 -9.23 -26.39
N HIS A 152 -6.62 -9.78 -25.37
CA HIS A 152 -7.39 -11.03 -25.49
C HIS A 152 -8.54 -10.91 -26.50
N ARG A 153 -9.13 -9.74 -26.65
CA ARG A 153 -10.18 -9.45 -27.63
C ARG A 153 -9.63 -9.09 -29.02
N GLY A 154 -8.31 -9.06 -29.18
CA GLY A 154 -7.67 -8.64 -30.43
C GLY A 154 -7.74 -7.14 -30.70
N ASP A 155 -8.16 -6.33 -29.73
CA ASP A 155 -8.31 -4.86 -29.86
C ASP A 155 -7.01 -4.16 -29.47
N THR A 156 -5.98 -4.33 -30.28
CA THR A 156 -4.64 -3.78 -30.04
C THR A 156 -4.53 -2.26 -30.31
N ALA A 157 -5.58 -1.65 -30.82
CA ALA A 157 -5.63 -0.21 -31.08
C ALA A 157 -5.80 0.60 -29.78
N ARG A 158 -6.27 0.00 -28.70
CA ARG A 158 -6.54 0.63 -27.42
C ARG A 158 -5.27 0.83 -26.61
N THR A 159 -4.67 1.98 -26.78
CA THR A 159 -3.33 2.30 -26.23
C THR A 159 -3.31 3.51 -25.30
N THR A 160 -4.45 4.15 -25.08
CA THR A 160 -4.53 5.42 -24.35
C THR A 160 -5.34 5.27 -23.06
N ILE A 161 -4.74 5.68 -21.94
CA ILE A 161 -5.42 5.85 -20.64
C ILE A 161 -5.69 7.34 -20.43
N ILE A 162 -6.94 7.67 -20.15
CA ILE A 162 -7.36 9.04 -19.78
C ILE A 162 -7.17 9.20 -18.26
N VAL A 163 -6.62 10.35 -17.85
CA VAL A 163 -6.35 10.67 -16.44
C VAL A 163 -6.75 12.12 -16.19
N PRO A 164 -7.58 12.43 -15.18
CA PRO A 164 -7.84 13.82 -14.79
C PRO A 164 -6.58 14.51 -14.23
N ASP A 165 -6.48 15.82 -14.40
CA ASP A 165 -5.37 16.64 -13.90
C ASP A 165 -5.25 16.65 -12.37
N ALA A 166 -6.35 16.37 -11.66
CA ALA A 166 -6.39 16.21 -10.20
C ALA A 166 -5.99 14.80 -9.72
N ALA A 167 -5.60 13.88 -10.62
CA ALA A 167 -5.23 12.51 -10.24
C ALA A 167 -3.93 12.46 -9.45
N HIS A 168 -3.76 11.40 -8.66
CA HIS A 168 -2.50 11.14 -8.00
C HIS A 168 -1.38 10.87 -9.03
N GLY A 169 -0.19 11.39 -8.77
CA GLY A 169 0.94 11.31 -9.72
C GLY A 169 1.38 9.88 -10.10
N THR A 170 1.04 8.87 -9.31
CA THR A 170 1.33 7.46 -9.64
C THR A 170 0.42 6.92 -10.74
N ASN A 171 -0.79 7.46 -10.92
CA ASN A 171 -1.72 6.96 -11.95
C ASN A 171 -1.12 7.09 -13.37
N PRO A 172 -0.68 8.28 -13.83
CA PRO A 172 -0.02 8.37 -15.14
C PRO A 172 1.28 7.57 -15.21
N ALA A 173 2.06 7.50 -14.12
CA ALA A 173 3.30 6.73 -14.10
C ALA A 173 3.04 5.22 -14.30
N SER A 174 2.05 4.66 -13.61
CA SER A 174 1.66 3.25 -13.75
C SER A 174 1.12 2.95 -15.15
N ALA A 175 0.36 3.88 -15.75
CA ALA A 175 -0.12 3.74 -17.13
C ALA A 175 1.05 3.66 -18.13
N VAL A 176 2.04 4.53 -18.00
CA VAL A 176 3.25 4.51 -18.85
C VAL A 176 4.04 3.21 -18.65
N MET A 177 4.18 2.73 -17.41
CA MET A 177 4.85 1.45 -17.12
C MET A 177 4.16 0.26 -17.80
N CYS A 178 2.83 0.29 -17.92
CA CYS A 178 2.07 -0.71 -18.66
C CYS A 178 2.11 -0.52 -20.19
N GLY A 179 2.85 0.47 -20.68
CA GLY A 179 3.00 0.75 -22.11
C GLY A 179 1.83 1.52 -22.73
N PHE A 180 0.97 2.13 -21.90
CA PHE A 180 -0.08 3.02 -22.38
C PHE A 180 0.43 4.44 -22.59
N LYS A 181 -0.21 5.15 -23.51
CA LYS A 181 -0.12 6.60 -23.61
C LYS A 181 -1.08 7.22 -22.58
N VAL A 182 -0.69 8.35 -22.02
CA VAL A 182 -1.54 9.09 -21.08
C VAL A 182 -2.13 10.30 -21.77
N LYS A 183 -3.44 10.47 -21.64
CA LYS A 183 -4.16 11.67 -22.10
C LYS A 183 -4.77 12.35 -20.89
N GLU A 184 -4.19 13.47 -20.49
CA GLU A 184 -4.73 14.29 -19.40
C GLU A 184 -5.95 15.08 -19.85
N ILE A 185 -6.97 15.14 -18.98
CA ILE A 185 -8.12 16.03 -19.11
C ILE A 185 -8.19 16.99 -17.93
N LYS A 186 -8.62 18.22 -18.18
CA LYS A 186 -8.77 19.22 -17.13
C LYS A 186 -10.05 19.01 -16.34
N SER A 187 -9.99 19.42 -15.07
CA SER A 187 -11.16 19.48 -14.21
C SER A 187 -12.09 20.61 -14.63
N ALA A 188 -13.39 20.43 -14.41
CA ALA A 188 -14.41 21.46 -14.53
C ALA A 188 -14.23 22.55 -13.46
N PRO A 189 -14.86 23.73 -13.58
CA PRO A 189 -14.76 24.81 -12.60
C PRO A 189 -15.21 24.42 -11.18
N ASP A 190 -16.06 23.41 -11.02
CA ASP A 190 -16.50 22.87 -9.75
C ASP A 190 -15.52 21.83 -9.17
N GLY A 191 -14.45 21.51 -9.89
CA GLY A 191 -13.40 20.58 -9.49
C GLY A 191 -13.70 19.11 -9.81
N GLY A 192 -14.83 18.78 -10.41
CA GLY A 192 -15.16 17.46 -10.93
C GLY A 192 -14.57 17.23 -12.32
N VAL A 193 -14.86 16.08 -12.93
CA VAL A 193 -14.47 15.77 -14.31
C VAL A 193 -15.29 16.64 -15.28
N ASP A 194 -14.62 17.34 -16.19
CA ASP A 194 -15.26 18.05 -17.29
C ASP A 194 -15.79 17.02 -18.31
N LEU A 195 -17.12 16.87 -18.37
CA LEU A 195 -17.78 15.90 -19.25
C LEU A 195 -17.54 16.19 -20.74
N ASP A 196 -17.49 17.46 -21.13
CA ASP A 196 -17.26 17.82 -22.52
C ASP A 196 -15.81 17.56 -22.93
N ALA A 197 -14.87 17.86 -22.03
CA ALA A 197 -13.47 17.48 -22.22
C ALA A 197 -13.31 15.95 -22.29
N LEU A 198 -14.02 15.19 -21.44
CA LEU A 198 -14.00 13.73 -21.48
C LEU A 198 -14.57 13.19 -22.79
N ARG A 199 -15.73 13.68 -23.26
CA ARG A 199 -16.32 13.31 -24.56
C ARG A 199 -15.39 13.60 -25.74
N ALA A 200 -14.68 14.72 -25.68
CA ALA A 200 -13.69 15.07 -26.71
C ALA A 200 -12.39 14.24 -26.60
N ALA A 201 -12.12 13.65 -25.43
CA ALA A 201 -10.92 12.87 -25.18
C ALA A 201 -11.05 11.39 -25.56
N VAL A 202 -12.25 10.80 -25.40
CA VAL A 202 -12.47 9.38 -25.72
C VAL A 202 -12.47 9.13 -27.23
N GLY A 203 -12.00 7.94 -27.61
CA GLY A 203 -11.92 7.56 -29.03
C GLY A 203 -11.64 6.04 -29.19
N PRO A 204 -11.43 5.60 -30.43
CA PRO A 204 -11.15 4.18 -30.72
C PRO A 204 -9.86 3.66 -30.06
N ASP A 205 -8.95 4.54 -29.71
CA ASP A 205 -7.69 4.24 -29.03
C ASP A 205 -7.79 4.27 -27.51
N THR A 206 -8.94 4.61 -26.95
CA THR A 206 -9.14 4.67 -25.51
C THR A 206 -9.15 3.25 -24.91
N ALA A 207 -8.14 2.92 -24.13
CA ALA A 207 -8.10 1.69 -23.34
C ALA A 207 -8.90 1.80 -22.04
N GLY A 208 -8.84 2.98 -21.40
CA GLY A 208 -9.60 3.22 -20.17
C GLY A 208 -9.41 4.61 -19.57
N LEU A 209 -10.10 4.82 -18.46
CA LEU A 209 -10.00 6.00 -17.59
C LEU A 209 -9.50 5.55 -16.21
N MET A 210 -8.52 6.25 -15.63
CA MET A 210 -8.17 6.13 -14.22
C MET A 210 -8.75 7.30 -13.43
N LEU A 211 -9.53 7.01 -12.41
CA LEU A 211 -10.21 8.02 -11.62
C LEU A 211 -10.22 7.65 -10.14
N THR A 212 -10.13 8.65 -9.28
CA THR A 212 -10.41 8.57 -7.85
C THR A 212 -11.71 9.32 -7.55
N ASN A 213 -12.62 8.73 -6.80
CA ASN A 213 -13.86 9.39 -6.40
C ASN A 213 -14.23 9.09 -4.94
N PRO A 214 -14.23 10.06 -4.01
CA PRO A 214 -13.88 11.47 -4.20
C PRO A 214 -12.45 11.68 -4.72
N ASN A 215 -12.26 12.75 -5.48
CA ASN A 215 -10.96 13.07 -6.06
C ASN A 215 -9.96 13.60 -5.01
N THR A 216 -8.71 13.87 -5.43
CA THR A 216 -7.62 14.30 -4.54
C THR A 216 -7.89 15.62 -3.80
N VAL A 217 -8.78 16.45 -4.30
CA VAL A 217 -9.22 17.70 -3.62
C VAL A 217 -10.47 17.53 -2.77
N GLY A 218 -10.97 16.28 -2.61
CA GLY A 218 -12.06 15.93 -1.72
C GLY A 218 -13.47 16.10 -2.31
N ILE A 219 -13.60 16.25 -3.62
CA ILE A 219 -14.89 16.42 -4.30
C ILE A 219 -15.37 15.06 -4.81
N PHE A 220 -16.59 14.66 -4.40
CA PHE A 220 -17.28 13.53 -4.99
C PHE A 220 -17.92 13.94 -6.32
N ASP A 221 -17.54 13.28 -7.40
CA ASP A 221 -18.10 13.56 -8.72
C ASP A 221 -19.52 12.99 -8.82
N LYS A 222 -20.50 13.89 -8.81
CA LYS A 222 -21.92 13.53 -8.87
C LYS A 222 -22.33 12.93 -10.22
N ASN A 223 -21.53 13.15 -11.26
CA ASN A 223 -21.79 12.68 -12.61
C ASN A 223 -21.10 11.32 -12.89
N ILE A 224 -20.67 10.60 -11.85
CA ILE A 224 -19.83 9.41 -11.99
C ILE A 224 -20.42 8.37 -12.94
N LEU A 225 -21.73 8.13 -12.90
CA LEU A 225 -22.40 7.18 -13.81
C LEU A 225 -22.35 7.62 -15.27
N GLU A 226 -22.38 8.92 -15.53
CA GLU A 226 -22.23 9.45 -16.89
C GLU A 226 -20.78 9.37 -17.36
N ILE A 227 -19.82 9.64 -16.47
CA ILE A 227 -18.39 9.52 -16.75
C ILE A 227 -18.06 8.09 -17.17
N THR A 228 -18.44 7.09 -16.37
CA THR A 228 -18.16 5.67 -16.66
C THR A 228 -18.87 5.24 -17.94
N LYS A 229 -20.12 5.69 -18.15
CA LYS A 229 -20.86 5.41 -19.37
C LYS A 229 -20.16 5.97 -20.62
N ILE A 230 -19.66 7.20 -20.61
CA ILE A 230 -18.94 7.78 -21.75
C ILE A 230 -17.73 6.93 -22.14
N VAL A 231 -16.99 6.44 -21.15
CA VAL A 231 -15.81 5.60 -21.40
C VAL A 231 -16.22 4.22 -21.94
N HIS A 232 -17.25 3.60 -21.37
CA HIS A 232 -17.76 2.31 -21.82
C HIS A 232 -18.35 2.39 -23.24
N ASP A 233 -19.10 3.44 -23.54
CA ASP A 233 -19.66 3.66 -24.90
C ASP A 233 -18.54 3.79 -25.95
N ALA A 234 -17.37 4.31 -25.57
CA ALA A 234 -16.19 4.34 -26.41
C ALA A 234 -15.43 2.98 -26.44
N GLY A 235 -15.85 2.01 -25.63
CA GLY A 235 -15.26 0.68 -25.51
C GLY A 235 -14.03 0.58 -24.60
N GLY A 236 -13.75 1.62 -23.80
CA GLY A 236 -12.74 1.62 -22.76
C GLY A 236 -13.24 1.02 -21.45
N LEU A 237 -12.35 0.81 -20.49
CA LEU A 237 -12.66 0.35 -19.14
C LEU A 237 -12.41 1.45 -18.11
N CYS A 238 -13.12 1.37 -16.99
CA CYS A 238 -13.00 2.33 -15.90
C CYS A 238 -12.24 1.74 -14.73
N TYR A 239 -11.12 2.36 -14.37
CA TYR A 239 -10.27 2.01 -13.24
C TYR A 239 -10.51 2.98 -12.08
N TYR A 240 -10.80 2.44 -10.90
CA TYR A 240 -10.96 3.20 -9.67
C TYR A 240 -9.68 3.15 -8.82
N ASP A 241 -9.07 4.29 -8.59
CA ASP A 241 -8.04 4.41 -7.57
C ASP A 241 -8.71 4.47 -6.19
N GLY A 242 -8.80 3.30 -5.58
CA GLY A 242 -9.38 3.10 -4.25
C GLY A 242 -8.33 3.02 -3.15
N ALA A 243 -7.16 3.64 -3.35
CA ALA A 243 -6.11 3.69 -2.34
C ALA A 243 -6.65 4.10 -0.97
N ASN A 244 -7.69 4.92 -0.94
CA ASN A 244 -8.39 5.32 0.27
C ASN A 244 -9.91 5.20 0.08
N LEU A 245 -10.52 4.13 0.61
CA LEU A 245 -11.97 3.91 0.57
C LEU A 245 -12.73 4.55 1.75
N ASN A 246 -12.06 5.26 2.65
CA ASN A 246 -12.68 5.77 3.89
C ASN A 246 -13.92 6.63 3.64
N ALA A 247 -13.93 7.40 2.55
CA ALA A 247 -15.04 8.31 2.24
C ALA A 247 -16.27 7.58 1.66
N VAL A 248 -16.08 6.41 1.05
CA VAL A 248 -17.15 5.71 0.31
C VAL A 248 -17.58 4.39 0.94
N MET A 249 -16.71 3.74 1.73
CA MET A 249 -16.99 2.45 2.34
C MET A 249 -18.27 2.50 3.21
N GLY A 250 -19.23 1.63 2.90
CA GLY A 250 -20.51 1.59 3.57
C GLY A 250 -21.53 2.64 3.10
N VAL A 251 -21.15 3.52 2.15
CA VAL A 251 -22.03 4.55 1.56
C VAL A 251 -22.33 4.25 0.10
N VAL A 252 -21.29 3.98 -0.70
CA VAL A 252 -21.41 3.60 -2.10
C VAL A 252 -20.28 2.61 -2.45
N ARG A 253 -20.58 1.65 -3.32
CA ARG A 253 -19.59 0.68 -3.78
C ARG A 253 -19.03 1.10 -5.14
N PRO A 254 -17.71 1.03 -5.35
CA PRO A 254 -17.11 1.37 -6.65
C PRO A 254 -17.70 0.62 -7.85
N GLY A 255 -17.99 -0.69 -7.70
CA GLY A 255 -18.65 -1.46 -8.76
C GLY A 255 -20.00 -0.90 -9.17
N ASP A 256 -20.80 -0.41 -8.20
CA ASP A 256 -22.11 0.20 -8.48
C ASP A 256 -21.98 1.57 -9.20
N MET A 257 -20.81 2.20 -9.14
CA MET A 257 -20.50 3.42 -9.90
C MET A 257 -20.05 3.13 -11.35
N GLY A 258 -19.96 1.86 -11.74
CA GLY A 258 -19.57 1.46 -13.09
C GLY A 258 -18.07 1.29 -13.29
N PHE A 259 -17.31 1.08 -12.23
CA PHE A 259 -15.89 0.76 -12.35
C PHE A 259 -15.66 -0.73 -12.60
N ASP A 260 -14.77 -1.05 -13.54
CA ASP A 260 -14.42 -2.40 -13.96
C ASP A 260 -13.24 -2.96 -13.17
N CYS A 261 -12.38 -2.09 -12.68
CA CYS A 261 -11.18 -2.45 -11.94
C CYS A 261 -10.93 -1.47 -10.80
N ILE A 262 -10.49 -1.99 -9.66
CA ILE A 262 -10.17 -1.20 -8.47
C ILE A 262 -8.91 -1.73 -7.79
N HIS A 263 -8.11 -0.84 -7.20
CA HIS A 263 -7.22 -1.25 -6.12
C HIS A 263 -7.62 -0.59 -4.79
N SER A 264 -7.27 -1.23 -3.69
CA SER A 264 -7.50 -0.71 -2.34
C SER A 264 -6.27 -0.97 -1.47
N ASN A 265 -5.90 0.03 -0.67
CA ASN A 265 -4.83 -0.12 0.31
C ASN A 265 -5.44 -0.48 1.67
N LEU A 266 -5.23 -1.72 2.10
CA LEU A 266 -5.75 -2.20 3.39
C LEU A 266 -5.24 -1.37 4.56
N HIS A 267 -3.96 -0.94 4.52
CA HIS A 267 -3.34 -0.13 5.57
C HIS A 267 -3.88 1.32 5.65
N LYS A 268 -4.60 1.81 4.64
CA LYS A 268 -5.22 3.14 4.66
C LYS A 268 -6.67 3.09 5.16
N THR A 269 -7.44 2.10 4.71
CA THR A 269 -8.88 2.00 4.98
C THR A 269 -9.18 1.12 6.18
N PHE A 270 -8.42 0.04 6.34
CA PHE A 270 -8.56 -0.92 7.44
C PHE A 270 -7.44 -0.74 8.48
N ALA A 271 -7.51 -1.49 9.58
CA ALA A 271 -6.44 -1.56 10.55
C ALA A 271 -5.47 -2.67 10.15
N THR A 272 -4.18 -2.36 10.10
CA THR A 272 -3.11 -3.32 9.85
C THR A 272 -1.98 -3.13 10.85
N PRO A 273 -1.19 -4.16 11.17
CA PRO A 273 0.01 -4.02 11.97
C PRO A 273 1.01 -3.08 11.30
N HIS A 274 1.49 -2.08 12.04
CA HIS A 274 2.40 -1.06 11.51
C HIS A 274 3.87 -1.31 11.88
N GLY A 275 4.29 -2.54 11.90
CA GLY A 275 5.67 -2.96 12.00
C GLY A 275 6.10 -3.81 10.82
N GLY A 276 5.28 -3.89 9.82
CA GLY A 276 5.48 -4.73 8.63
C GLY A 276 4.24 -4.88 7.76
N GLY A 277 3.17 -4.21 8.14
CA GLY A 277 1.91 -4.22 7.38
C GLY A 277 1.72 -3.02 6.48
#